data_a4d9f0b70a2e5e8f8bf30a28d0a106f4
#
_entry.id   a4d9f0b70a2e5e8f8bf30a28d0a106f4
#
_cell.length_a   1.000
_cell.length_b   1.000
_cell.length_c   1.000
_cell.angle_alpha   90.00
_cell.angle_beta   90.00
_cell.angle_gamma   90.00
#
_symmetry.space_group_name_H-M   'P 1'
#
loop_
_entity.id
_entity.type
_entity.pdbx_description
1 polymer ?
#
loop_
_entity_poly.entity_id
_entity_poly.type
_entity_poly.pdbx_seq_one_letter_code
_entity_poly.pdbx_strand_id
1 'polypeptide(L)'
;MNKNGVIAVVVVVAAIVLVGLWALRSGEQTVGGPDCATPPNPPQGVAVNKQGTQVTLTWSAPPAVERVTTYVIEAGSAPGATNQGTFVAAGTATSFQREAPPGTYYVRIFARNACGTSPASQELTVTTP
;
A
#
# COMPACT_ATOMS: atom_id res chain seq x y z
N MET A 1 30.41 -43.68 -17.01
CA MET A 1 30.48 -43.25 -17.08
C MET A 1 30.60 -42.93 -17.11
N ASN A 2 30.39 -42.87 -17.07
CA ASN A 2 30.43 -42.36 -17.40
C ASN A 2 30.58 -41.49 -17.14
N LYS A 3 30.94 -41.38 -16.79
CA LYS A 3 31.31 -40.33 -16.64
C LYS A 3 30.87 -39.47 -17.59
N ASN A 4 30.60 -39.70 -18.67
CA ASN A 4 30.20 -38.86 -19.70
C ASN A 4 28.88 -38.31 -19.39
N GLY A 5 27.98 -39.05 -18.93
CA GLY A 5 26.68 -38.57 -18.59
C GLY A 5 26.74 -37.49 -17.53
N VAL A 6 27.66 -37.69 -16.63
CA VAL A 6 27.77 -36.72 -15.58
C VAL A 6 28.21 -35.39 -16.12
N ILE A 7 29.11 -35.42 -17.02
CA ILE A 7 29.60 -34.20 -17.57
C ILE A 7 28.52 -33.49 -18.32
N ALA A 8 27.73 -34.25 -19.03
CA ALA A 8 26.67 -33.63 -19.80
C ALA A 8 25.69 -32.96 -18.89
N VAL A 9 25.41 -33.57 -17.79
CA VAL A 9 24.47 -33.01 -16.89
C VAL A 9 24.98 -31.68 -16.33
N VAL A 10 26.21 -31.66 -16.03
CA VAL A 10 26.77 -30.45 -15.49
C VAL A 10 26.66 -29.33 -16.49
N VAL A 11 26.89 -29.65 -17.72
CA VAL A 11 26.83 -28.60 -18.70
C VAL A 11 25.41 -28.08 -18.84
N VAL A 12 24.47 -28.94 -18.76
CA VAL A 12 23.11 -28.51 -18.90
C VAL A 12 22.73 -27.59 -17.77
N VAL A 13 23.18 -27.93 -16.61
CA VAL A 13 22.85 -27.11 -15.47
C VAL A 13 23.45 -25.75 -15.66
N ALA A 14 24.64 -25.69 -16.13
CA ALA A 14 25.27 -24.41 -16.31
C ALA A 14 24.52 -23.60 -17.33
N ALA A 15 24.09 -24.22 -18.37
CA ALA A 15 23.39 -23.49 -19.39
C ALA A 15 22.08 -22.97 -18.86
N ILE A 16 21.42 -23.73 -18.08
CA ILE A 16 20.17 -23.28 -17.55
C ILE A 16 20.39 -22.09 -16.66
N VAL A 17 21.39 -22.15 -15.89
CA VAL A 17 21.65 -21.06 -15.02
C VAL A 17 21.87 -19.80 -15.82
N LEU A 18 22.59 -19.89 -16.86
CA LEU A 18 22.82 -18.74 -17.63
C LEU A 18 21.60 -18.21 -18.20
N VAL A 19 20.83 -19.04 -18.78
CA VAL A 19 19.65 -18.55 -19.39
C VAL A 19 18.76 -17.99 -18.35
N GLY A 20 18.63 -18.67 -17.27
CA GLY A 20 17.79 -18.16 -16.23
C GLY A 20 18.25 -16.84 -15.82
N LEU A 21 19.53 -16.70 -15.72
CA LEU A 21 19.97 -15.53 -15.30
C LEU A 21 19.64 -14.47 -16.15
N TRP A 22 19.87 -14.61 -17.44
CA TRP A 22 19.72 -13.52 -18.17
C TRP A 22 18.38 -13.36 -18.57
N ALA A 23 17.69 -14.30 -18.61
CA ALA A 23 16.35 -14.10 -18.97
C ALA A 23 15.75 -13.36 -17.87
N LEU A 24 16.31 -13.56 -16.79
CA LEU A 24 15.81 -12.87 -15.84
C LEU A 24 16.18 -11.64 -15.77
N ARG A 25 17.05 -11.48 -16.17
CA ARG A 25 17.44 -10.31 -16.16
C ARG A 25 16.90 -9.58 -16.93
N SER A 26 16.48 -9.75 -17.52
CA SER A 26 15.99 -9.05 -18.23
C SER A 26 14.92 -8.72 -17.88
N GLY A 27 14.79 -8.83 -17.71
CA GLY A 27 14.07 -8.45 -17.46
C GLY A 27 13.60 -8.27 -16.90
N GLU A 28 13.92 -8.32 -16.90
CA GLU A 28 13.56 -8.06 -16.46
C GLU A 28 13.48 -7.45 -15.90
N GLN A 29 13.72 -7.20 -15.93
CA GLN A 29 13.60 -6.51 -15.48
C GLN A 29 13.29 -5.67 -15.54
N THR A 30 13.24 -5.65 -15.94
CA THR A 30 12.94 -4.97 -15.92
C THR A 30 12.52 -4.46 -15.77
N VAL A 31 12.55 -4.54 -15.91
CA VAL A 31 12.04 -4.22 -15.61
C VAL A 31 11.76 -3.81 -14.98
N GLY A 32 11.85 -3.85 -14.83
CA GLY A 32 11.20 -3.56 -13.96
C GLY A 32 11.09 -2.56 -13.06
N GLY A 33 11.19 -1.80 -12.80
CA GLY A 33 10.94 -0.84 -11.79
C GLY A 33 9.58 -1.01 -11.18
N PRO A 34 9.17 -0.16 -10.29
CA PRO A 34 7.89 -0.24 -9.64
C PRO A 34 6.77 -0.05 -10.65
N ASP A 35 5.59 -0.53 -10.29
CA ASP A 35 4.43 -0.43 -11.16
C ASP A 35 3.80 0.95 -11.12
N CYS A 36 4.53 1.95 -10.77
CA CYS A 36 4.03 3.32 -10.67
C CYS A 36 5.12 4.27 -11.11
N ALA A 37 4.75 5.47 -11.51
CA ALA A 37 5.72 6.51 -11.86
C ALA A 37 6.00 7.41 -10.66
N THR A 38 5.01 7.62 -9.81
CA THR A 38 5.10 8.54 -8.67
C THR A 38 4.23 8.02 -7.55
N PRO A 39 4.38 8.56 -6.34
CA PRO A 39 3.43 8.27 -5.28
C PRO A 39 2.02 8.67 -5.71
N PRO A 40 0.99 8.09 -5.13
CA PRO A 40 -0.38 8.39 -5.52
C PRO A 40 -0.80 9.78 -5.07
N ASN A 41 -1.92 10.24 -5.61
CA ASN A 41 -2.60 11.40 -5.08
C ASN A 41 -3.32 11.01 -3.80
N PRO A 42 -3.61 11.96 -2.91
CA PRO A 42 -4.32 11.62 -1.68
C PRO A 42 -5.77 11.22 -1.97
N PRO A 43 -6.36 10.41 -1.09
CA PRO A 43 -7.78 10.11 -1.22
C PRO A 43 -8.61 11.38 -1.18
N GLN A 44 -9.70 11.39 -1.93
CA GLN A 44 -10.59 12.53 -2.02
C GLN A 44 -11.93 12.19 -1.40
N GLY A 45 -12.73 13.20 -1.13
CA GLY A 45 -14.08 12.99 -0.65
C GLY A 45 -14.13 12.24 0.68
N VAL A 46 -13.16 12.47 1.56
CA VAL A 46 -13.15 11.78 2.84
C VAL A 46 -14.32 12.25 3.68
N ALA A 47 -14.98 11.32 4.34
CA ALA A 47 -16.14 11.60 5.16
C ALA A 47 -16.19 10.65 6.34
N VAL A 48 -16.93 11.03 7.36
CA VAL A 48 -17.07 10.21 8.55
C VAL A 48 -18.55 10.03 8.86
N ASN A 49 -18.90 8.81 9.26
CA ASN A 49 -20.24 8.49 9.76
C ASN A 49 -20.06 7.84 11.12
N LYS A 50 -20.87 8.22 12.08
CA LYS A 50 -20.75 7.69 13.43
C LYS A 50 -22.06 7.12 13.89
N GLN A 51 -21.97 6.03 14.66
CA GLN A 51 -23.12 5.50 15.36
C GLN A 51 -22.61 5.15 16.76
N GLY A 52 -22.88 6.02 17.72
CA GLY A 52 -22.30 5.89 19.05
C GLY A 52 -20.79 6.01 18.97
N THR A 53 -20.08 5.01 19.43
CA THR A 53 -18.63 4.98 19.37
C THR A 53 -18.12 4.30 18.09
N GLN A 54 -19.02 3.82 17.25
CA GLN A 54 -18.61 3.16 16.01
C GLN A 54 -18.39 4.22 14.93
N VAL A 55 -17.20 4.29 14.41
CA VAL A 55 -16.80 5.29 13.43
C VAL A 55 -16.55 4.60 12.10
N THR A 56 -17.13 5.11 11.03
CA THR A 56 -16.87 4.63 9.68
C THR A 56 -16.33 5.79 8.86
N LEU A 57 -15.15 5.59 8.30
CA LEU A 57 -14.53 6.54 7.39
C LEU A 57 -14.74 6.06 5.98
N THR A 58 -15.02 6.98 5.07
CA THR A 58 -15.15 6.63 3.65
C THR A 58 -14.36 7.63 2.82
N TRP A 59 -13.93 7.22 1.64
CA TRP A 59 -13.17 8.06 0.75
C TRP A 59 -13.32 7.58 -0.69
N SER A 60 -12.88 8.41 -1.62
CA SER A 60 -12.81 8.02 -3.03
C SER A 60 -11.37 7.68 -3.36
N ALA A 61 -11.17 6.58 -4.04
CA ALA A 61 -9.84 6.11 -4.41
C ALA A 61 -9.24 7.02 -5.48
N PRO A 62 -7.91 7.19 -5.50
CA PRO A 62 -7.24 7.80 -6.64
C PRO A 62 -7.46 6.95 -7.89
N PRO A 63 -7.16 7.50 -9.08
CA PRO A 63 -7.32 6.73 -10.31
C PRO A 63 -6.58 5.39 -10.27
N ALA A 64 -7.16 4.38 -10.87
CA ALA A 64 -6.60 3.02 -10.83
C ALA A 64 -5.17 2.95 -11.37
N VAL A 65 -4.84 3.84 -12.28
CA VAL A 65 -3.51 3.85 -12.88
C VAL A 65 -2.42 4.15 -11.84
N GLU A 66 -2.78 4.73 -10.71
CA GLU A 66 -1.82 5.05 -9.67
C GLU A 66 -1.49 3.84 -8.79
N ARG A 67 -2.22 2.76 -8.97
CA ARG A 67 -1.88 1.47 -8.35
C ARG A 67 -1.70 1.51 -6.86
N VAL A 68 -2.66 2.05 -6.17
CA VAL A 68 -2.64 2.11 -4.71
C VAL A 68 -2.63 0.69 -4.14
N THR A 69 -1.71 0.41 -3.25
CA THR A 69 -1.59 -0.90 -2.62
C THR A 69 -2.13 -0.91 -1.20
N THR A 70 -2.09 0.24 -0.53
CA THR A 70 -2.59 0.34 0.84
C THR A 70 -3.04 1.76 1.11
N TYR A 71 -3.93 1.90 2.09
CA TYR A 71 -4.26 3.20 2.66
C TYR A 71 -3.78 3.20 4.11
N VAL A 72 -3.30 4.33 4.58
CA VAL A 72 -2.87 4.48 5.96
C VAL A 72 -3.77 5.53 6.60
N ILE A 73 -4.38 5.20 7.71
CA ILE A 73 -5.26 6.09 8.45
C ILE A 73 -4.54 6.49 9.73
N GLU A 74 -4.33 7.77 9.94
CA GLU A 74 -3.67 8.28 11.14
C GLU A 74 -4.66 9.07 11.96
N ALA A 75 -4.69 8.83 13.25
CA ALA A 75 -5.58 9.53 14.17
C ALA A 75 -4.80 10.17 15.30
N GLY A 76 -5.13 11.38 15.65
CA GLY A 76 -4.46 12.09 16.72
C GLY A 76 -5.43 12.86 17.59
N SER A 77 -4.95 13.34 18.73
CA SER A 77 -5.73 14.12 19.66
C SER A 77 -5.67 15.62 19.37
N ALA A 78 -4.93 16.00 18.36
CA ALA A 78 -4.80 17.39 17.92
C ALA A 78 -4.57 17.38 16.41
N PRO A 79 -4.82 18.49 15.72
CA PRO A 79 -4.58 18.54 14.28
C PRO A 79 -3.15 18.11 13.94
N GLY A 80 -3.01 17.22 13.00
CA GLY A 80 -1.70 16.74 12.53
C GLY A 80 -1.03 15.71 13.42
N ALA A 81 -1.57 15.42 14.59
CA ALA A 81 -0.97 14.43 15.48
C ALA A 81 -1.36 13.02 15.09
N THR A 82 -0.56 12.04 15.47
CA THR A 82 -0.81 10.63 15.15
C THR A 82 -0.80 9.76 16.40
N ASN A 83 -0.92 10.39 17.56
CA ASN A 83 -0.72 9.72 18.84
C ASN A 83 -1.88 8.81 19.26
N GLN A 84 -2.98 8.77 18.52
CA GLN A 84 -4.12 7.92 18.86
C GLN A 84 -4.10 6.62 18.06
N GLY A 85 -3.36 6.55 16.99
CA GLY A 85 -3.22 5.30 16.26
C GLY A 85 -2.93 5.47 14.80
N THR A 86 -2.42 4.40 14.22
CA THR A 86 -2.18 4.30 12.79
C THR A 86 -2.73 2.96 12.33
N PHE A 87 -3.58 2.98 11.31
CA PHE A 87 -4.23 1.78 10.82
C PHE A 87 -4.02 1.65 9.32
N VAL A 88 -4.14 0.43 8.83
CA VAL A 88 -3.88 0.14 7.41
C VAL A 88 -5.10 -0.52 6.81
N ALA A 89 -5.48 -0.10 5.61
CA ALA A 89 -6.55 -0.72 4.84
C ALA A 89 -6.02 -1.17 3.50
N ALA A 90 -6.67 -2.17 2.90
CA ALA A 90 -6.25 -2.70 1.60
C ALA A 90 -6.39 -1.65 0.51
N GLY A 91 -5.58 -1.75 -0.53
CA GLY A 91 -5.59 -0.78 -1.63
C GLY A 91 -6.89 -0.72 -2.41
N THR A 92 -7.76 -1.70 -2.26
CA THR A 92 -9.08 -1.68 -2.90
C THR A 92 -10.17 -1.18 -1.96
N ALA A 93 -9.85 -0.86 -0.71
CA ALA A 93 -10.83 -0.41 0.25
C ALA A 93 -11.17 1.05 0.02
N THR A 94 -12.41 1.42 0.28
CA THR A 94 -12.85 2.81 0.28
C THR A 94 -13.58 3.14 1.58
N SER A 95 -13.45 2.28 2.57
CA SER A 95 -14.03 2.53 3.89
C SER A 95 -13.20 1.82 4.95
N PHE A 96 -13.30 2.33 6.16
CA PHE A 96 -12.63 1.75 7.31
C PHE A 96 -13.52 1.99 8.53
N GLN A 97 -13.77 0.93 9.29
CA GLN A 97 -14.66 1.03 10.42
C GLN A 97 -13.93 0.65 11.69
N ARG A 98 -14.17 1.40 12.74
CA ARG A 98 -13.52 1.10 14.00
C ARG A 98 -14.28 1.71 15.16
N GLU A 99 -14.16 1.07 16.30
CA GLU A 99 -14.69 1.59 17.53
C GLU A 99 -13.70 2.62 18.07
N ALA A 100 -14.19 3.76 18.51
CA ALA A 100 -13.35 4.80 19.08
C ALA A 100 -13.89 5.18 20.46
N PRO A 101 -13.06 5.16 21.50
CA PRO A 101 -13.49 5.61 22.82
C PRO A 101 -13.99 7.06 22.77
N PRO A 102 -14.76 7.49 23.75
CA PRO A 102 -15.24 8.86 23.78
C PRO A 102 -14.11 9.86 23.67
N GLY A 103 -14.28 10.88 22.84
CA GLY A 103 -13.26 11.90 22.66
C GLY A 103 -13.31 12.52 21.29
N THR A 104 -12.38 13.41 21.02
CA THR A 104 -12.25 14.07 19.73
C THR A 104 -10.95 13.61 19.07
N TYR A 105 -11.08 13.23 17.80
CA TYR A 105 -9.97 12.70 17.02
C TYR A 105 -9.81 13.50 15.73
N TYR A 106 -8.56 13.69 15.33
CA TYR A 106 -8.23 14.35 14.07
C TYR A 106 -7.64 13.28 13.16
N VAL A 107 -8.28 13.01 12.03
CA VAL A 107 -7.98 11.85 11.21
C VAL A 107 -7.58 12.25 9.81
N ARG A 108 -6.52 11.66 9.29
CA ARG A 108 -6.07 11.86 7.92
C ARG A 108 -5.85 10.50 7.28
N ILE A 109 -6.03 10.43 5.97
CA ILE A 109 -5.87 9.20 5.21
C ILE A 109 -4.85 9.45 4.11
N PHE A 110 -3.94 8.50 3.94
CA PHE A 110 -2.90 8.55 2.92
C PHE A 110 -3.05 7.36 1.99
N ALA A 111 -2.71 7.52 0.74
CA ALA A 111 -2.64 6.41 -0.21
C ALA A 111 -1.18 6.06 -0.43
N ARG A 112 -0.88 4.79 -0.58
CA ARG A 112 0.48 4.32 -0.83
C ARG A 112 0.52 3.40 -2.03
N ASN A 113 1.58 3.50 -2.79
CA ASN A 113 1.89 2.55 -3.85
C ASN A 113 3.37 2.18 -3.77
N ALA A 114 3.89 1.45 -4.74
CA ALA A 114 5.28 1.02 -4.72
C ALA A 114 6.26 2.19 -4.79
N CYS A 115 5.81 3.35 -5.21
CA CYS A 115 6.67 4.54 -5.33
C CYS A 115 6.65 5.42 -4.09
N GLY A 116 5.74 5.24 -3.18
CA GLY A 116 5.73 6.02 -1.95
C GLY A 116 4.33 6.33 -1.45
N THR A 117 4.26 7.31 -0.56
CA THR A 117 3.04 7.70 0.14
C THR A 117 2.58 9.06 -0.36
N SER A 118 1.28 9.21 -0.55
CA SER A 118 0.67 10.47 -0.97
C SER A 118 0.77 11.52 0.13
N PRO A 119 0.52 12.78 -0.21
CA PRO A 119 0.20 13.76 0.84
C PRO A 119 -1.05 13.33 1.59
N ALA A 120 -1.30 13.95 2.72
CA ALA A 120 -2.47 13.63 3.54
C ALA A 120 -3.75 14.06 2.82
N SER A 121 -4.82 13.31 3.07
CA SER A 121 -6.15 13.76 2.68
C SER A 121 -6.53 14.97 3.51
N GLN A 122 -7.70 15.53 3.20
CA GLN A 122 -8.29 16.53 4.07
C GLN A 122 -8.47 15.92 5.45
N GLU A 123 -8.17 16.69 6.50
CA GLU A 123 -8.30 16.19 7.86
C GLU A 123 -9.76 16.21 8.29
N LEU A 124 -10.17 15.15 8.97
CA LEU A 124 -11.51 15.04 9.51
C LEU A 124 -11.44 15.18 11.03
N THR A 125 -12.41 15.91 11.59
CA THR A 125 -12.56 15.96 13.04
C THR A 125 -13.70 15.02 13.41
N VAL A 126 -13.40 14.06 14.28
CA VAL A 126 -14.36 13.03 14.67
C VAL A 126 -14.56 13.12 16.18
N THR A 127 -15.78 13.36 16.60
CA THR A 127 -16.07 13.41 18.04
C THR A 127 -17.04 12.28 18.37
N THR A 128 -16.67 11.46 19.35
CA THR A 128 -17.52 10.37 19.82
C THR A 128 -18.01 10.70 21.22
N PRO A 129 -19.22 10.22 21.55
CA PRO A 129 -19.82 10.54 22.86
C PRO A 129 -19.14 9.83 24.01
#